data_92ff7eea14e9e42f804bbdaef8b84232
#
_entry.id   92ff7eea14e9e42f804bbdaef8b84232
#
_cell.length_a   1.000
_cell.length_b   1.000
_cell.length_c   1.000
_cell.angle_alpha   90.00
_cell.angle_beta   90.00
_cell.angle_gamma   90.00
#
_symmetry.space_group_name_H-M   'P 1'
#
loop_
_entity.id
_entity.type
_entity.pdbx_description
1 polymer ?
#
loop_
_entity_poly.entity_id
_entity_poly.type
_entity_poly.pdbx_seq_one_letter_code
_entity_poly.pdbx_strand_id
1 'polypeptide(L)'
;TVGPSLPHTSHTSNAPSPPLQDTPEETLFFCEGCRQARGKELPKELFIPTSDTLKTDELALYLEKALHDELTSRRVTCEPVTIRVVSNIETKTKFSDQMERQSSMATKGATSGMGADKVKEFPYRSKCILAFQKVHGAEVCFFAMYVQEYGSDCPEPNTNRVYISYLDSGRYFESSPEGQRTFVYHSILINYLGYAKELGYQWGHIWVSPPKMGDDYIFYAHPEAMLSKRMGLLKLKEWYEKMLDVAKAKKIIFDFQDMLEEYKDIDSAADIPIFSGDHWAASIVNKMAEQQKKEEEKRDAENPDQKKKPTGKPPSAFKNNGSSHRGAG
;
A
#
# COMPACT_ATOMS: atom_id res chain seq x y z
N THR A 1 -5.21 3.02 -8.71
CA THR A 1 -4.08 3.88 -9.09
C THR A 1 -2.75 3.19 -8.80
N VAL A 2 -1.75 3.37 -9.67
CA VAL A 2 -0.42 2.75 -9.56
C VAL A 2 0.59 3.85 -9.22
N GLY A 3 1.27 3.76 -8.07
CA GLY A 3 2.22 4.79 -7.62
C GLY A 3 3.66 4.53 -8.07
N PRO A 4 4.49 5.57 -8.29
CA PRO A 4 5.89 5.42 -8.61
C PRO A 4 6.71 5.07 -7.37
N SER A 5 7.72 4.21 -7.51
CA SER A 5 8.69 4.01 -6.44
C SER A 5 9.70 5.14 -6.39
N LEU A 6 10.00 5.62 -5.19
CA LEU A 6 10.99 6.63 -4.91
C LEU A 6 12.32 6.00 -4.47
N PRO A 7 13.45 6.70 -4.68
CA PRO A 7 14.71 6.27 -4.09
C PRO A 7 14.59 6.35 -2.56
N HIS A 8 14.78 5.23 -1.89
CA HIS A 8 14.81 5.18 -0.44
C HIS A 8 16.06 5.88 0.09
N THR A 9 15.87 6.94 0.84
CA THR A 9 16.86 7.32 1.85
C THR A 9 16.75 6.29 2.98
N SER A 10 17.85 5.63 3.27
CA SER A 10 17.98 4.68 4.38
C SER A 10 17.84 5.43 5.71
N HIS A 11 16.60 5.65 6.14
CA HIS A 11 16.34 5.93 7.53
C HIS A 11 15.94 4.62 8.18
N THR A 12 16.88 4.04 8.94
CA THR A 12 16.58 3.06 9.95
C THR A 12 15.63 3.71 10.97
N SER A 13 14.33 3.64 10.72
CA SER A 13 13.36 3.95 11.76
C SER A 13 13.38 2.78 12.74
N ASN A 14 14.08 2.96 13.87
CA ASN A 14 13.85 2.19 15.09
C ASN A 14 12.45 2.55 15.65
N ALA A 15 11.40 2.28 14.88
CA ALA A 15 10.09 2.13 15.48
C ALA A 15 10.08 0.72 16.09
N PRO A 16 9.85 0.57 17.41
CA PRO A 16 9.68 -0.75 17.99
C PRO A 16 8.50 -1.41 17.25
N SER A 17 8.77 -2.57 16.67
CA SER A 17 7.71 -3.46 16.20
C SER A 17 6.69 -3.58 17.33
N PRO A 18 5.36 -3.56 17.04
CA PRO A 18 4.38 -3.82 18.09
C PRO A 18 4.81 -5.12 18.79
N PRO A 19 4.72 -5.21 20.11
CA PRO A 19 5.11 -6.41 20.82
C PRO A 19 4.37 -7.57 20.15
N LEU A 20 5.12 -8.54 19.66
CA LEU A 20 4.61 -9.83 19.27
C LEU A 20 3.84 -10.32 20.52
N GLN A 21 2.51 -10.35 20.39
CA GLN A 21 1.68 -10.99 21.41
C GLN A 21 2.27 -12.37 21.61
N ASP A 22 2.56 -12.69 22.85
CA ASP A 22 3.18 -13.90 23.36
C ASP A 22 3.12 -15.05 22.34
N THR A 23 4.23 -15.27 21.63
CA THR A 23 4.40 -16.50 20.87
C THR A 23 4.35 -17.61 21.90
N PRO A 24 3.43 -18.59 21.78
CA PRO A 24 3.42 -19.73 22.68
C PRO A 24 4.82 -20.32 22.68
N GLU A 25 5.38 -20.51 23.85
CA GLU A 25 6.66 -21.16 24.05
C GLU A 25 6.72 -22.41 23.17
N GLU A 26 7.72 -22.49 22.28
CA GLU A 26 8.10 -23.62 21.46
C GLU A 26 6.94 -24.37 20.77
N THR A 27 6.43 -23.82 19.65
CA THR A 27 5.57 -24.59 18.77
C THR A 27 6.40 -25.68 18.10
N LEU A 28 6.32 -26.90 18.61
CA LEU A 28 6.99 -28.04 18.03
C LEU A 28 6.43 -28.32 16.64
N PHE A 29 7.26 -28.19 15.62
CA PHE A 29 6.91 -28.52 14.24
C PHE A 29 7.19 -30.00 13.97
N PHE A 30 6.18 -30.71 13.49
CA PHE A 30 6.32 -32.08 12.99
C PHE A 30 6.01 -32.12 11.48
N CYS A 31 7.00 -32.50 10.68
CA CYS A 31 6.75 -32.75 9.26
C CYS A 31 5.79 -33.94 9.06
N GLU A 32 5.18 -34.04 7.88
CA GLU A 32 4.20 -35.10 7.57
C GLU A 32 4.74 -36.51 7.84
N GLY A 33 5.99 -36.79 7.48
CA GLY A 33 6.61 -38.09 7.76
C GLY A 33 6.74 -38.38 9.26
N CYS A 34 7.09 -37.38 10.08
CA CYS A 34 7.13 -37.53 11.54
C CYS A 34 5.73 -37.70 12.13
N ARG A 35 4.72 -37.03 11.57
CA ARG A 35 3.31 -37.19 11.98
C ARG A 35 2.82 -38.60 11.69
N GLN A 36 3.07 -39.13 10.50
CA GLN A 36 2.72 -40.50 10.11
C GLN A 36 3.44 -41.53 10.96
N ALA A 37 4.72 -41.33 11.26
CA ALA A 37 5.52 -42.25 12.07
C ALA A 37 5.09 -42.30 13.55
N ARG A 38 4.59 -41.19 14.11
CA ARG A 38 4.15 -41.09 15.51
C ARG A 38 2.66 -41.40 15.70
N GLY A 39 1.87 -41.45 14.64
CA GLY A 39 0.47 -41.88 14.67
C GLY A 39 -0.41 -41.01 15.59
N LYS A 40 -1.31 -41.66 16.33
CA LYS A 40 -2.35 -41.00 17.17
C LYS A 40 -1.83 -40.34 18.45
N GLU A 41 -0.54 -40.38 18.72
CA GLU A 41 0.06 -39.88 19.97
C GLU A 41 0.33 -38.38 20.01
N LEU A 42 0.17 -37.67 18.87
CA LEU A 42 0.36 -36.24 18.84
C LEU A 42 -0.90 -35.48 19.26
N PRO A 43 -0.81 -34.51 20.20
CA PRO A 43 -1.89 -33.63 20.52
C PRO A 43 -2.44 -32.94 19.28
N LYS A 44 -3.77 -32.76 19.20
CA LYS A 44 -4.42 -32.11 18.02
C LYS A 44 -3.92 -30.69 17.78
N GLU A 45 -3.51 -30.02 18.84
CA GLU A 45 -2.96 -28.65 18.83
C GLU A 45 -1.63 -28.54 18.06
N LEU A 46 -0.92 -29.67 17.90
CA LEU A 46 0.33 -29.74 17.14
C LEU A 46 0.10 -30.03 15.63
N PHE A 47 -1.15 -30.21 15.21
CA PHE A 47 -1.45 -30.35 13.80
C PHE A 47 -1.42 -29.00 13.09
N ILE A 48 -0.52 -28.84 12.12
CA ILE A 48 -0.51 -27.67 11.26
C ILE A 48 -1.79 -27.67 10.44
N PRO A 49 -2.58 -26.58 10.47
CA PRO A 49 -3.74 -26.47 9.60
C PRO A 49 -3.32 -26.59 8.13
N THR A 50 -4.04 -27.39 7.37
CA THR A 50 -3.96 -27.39 5.90
C THR A 50 -4.96 -26.39 5.35
N SER A 51 -4.82 -26.02 4.07
CA SER A 51 -5.78 -25.13 3.42
C SER A 51 -7.23 -25.61 3.52
N ASP A 52 -7.43 -26.94 3.51
CA ASP A 52 -8.76 -27.56 3.64
C ASP A 52 -9.35 -27.43 5.04
N THR A 53 -8.51 -27.30 6.08
CA THR A 53 -8.96 -27.18 7.47
C THR A 53 -9.11 -25.72 7.94
N LEU A 54 -8.58 -24.77 7.17
CA LEU A 54 -8.77 -23.34 7.43
C LEU A 54 -10.22 -22.94 7.14
N LYS A 55 -10.73 -21.99 7.93
CA LYS A 55 -12.05 -21.42 7.68
C LYS A 55 -12.09 -20.76 6.29
N THR A 56 -13.18 -20.95 5.60
CA THR A 56 -13.47 -20.23 4.36
C THR A 56 -14.49 -19.12 4.60
N ASP A 57 -14.51 -18.13 3.73
CA ASP A 57 -15.48 -17.05 3.70
C ASP A 57 -15.98 -16.79 2.27
N GLU A 58 -16.91 -15.86 2.13
CA GLU A 58 -17.50 -15.51 0.83
C GLU A 58 -16.48 -15.01 -0.18
N LEU A 59 -15.49 -14.21 0.26
CA LEU A 59 -14.42 -13.72 -0.61
C LEU A 59 -13.56 -14.87 -1.11
N ALA A 60 -13.15 -15.78 -0.23
CA ALA A 60 -12.34 -16.95 -0.60
C ALA A 60 -13.06 -17.81 -1.64
N LEU A 61 -14.34 -18.14 -1.39
CA LEU A 61 -15.16 -18.91 -2.32
C LEU A 61 -15.36 -18.22 -3.67
N TYR A 62 -15.59 -16.91 -3.65
CA TYR A 62 -15.72 -16.10 -4.87
C TYR A 62 -14.45 -16.18 -5.71
N LEU A 63 -13.28 -15.96 -5.08
CA LEU A 63 -11.98 -16.00 -5.77
C LEU A 63 -11.64 -17.39 -6.30
N GLU A 64 -11.88 -18.44 -5.51
CA GLU A 64 -11.67 -19.84 -5.96
C GLU A 64 -12.51 -20.16 -7.19
N LYS A 65 -13.82 -19.86 -7.12
CA LYS A 65 -14.74 -20.09 -8.22
C LYS A 65 -14.34 -19.33 -9.48
N ALA A 66 -14.10 -18.04 -9.35
CA ALA A 66 -13.73 -17.20 -10.49
C ALA A 66 -12.43 -17.68 -11.16
N LEU A 67 -11.40 -18.01 -10.36
CA LEU A 67 -10.14 -18.55 -10.87
C LEU A 67 -10.35 -19.90 -11.57
N HIS A 68 -11.13 -20.81 -10.98
CA HIS A 68 -11.44 -22.10 -11.57
C HIS A 68 -12.14 -21.97 -12.92
N ASP A 69 -13.16 -21.11 -12.99
CA ASP A 69 -13.93 -20.84 -14.22
C ASP A 69 -13.01 -20.27 -15.33
N GLU A 70 -12.10 -19.36 -14.97
CA GLU A 70 -11.14 -18.78 -15.90
C GLU A 70 -10.09 -19.77 -16.39
N LEU A 71 -9.55 -20.64 -15.51
CA LEU A 71 -8.63 -21.71 -15.88
C LEU A 71 -9.29 -22.71 -16.83
N THR A 72 -10.52 -23.11 -16.51
CA THR A 72 -11.33 -24.01 -17.34
C THR A 72 -11.59 -23.41 -18.73
N SER A 73 -11.98 -22.15 -18.81
CA SER A 73 -12.23 -21.46 -20.08
C SER A 73 -10.99 -21.41 -20.98
N ARG A 74 -9.81 -21.36 -20.36
CA ARG A 74 -8.51 -21.37 -21.05
C ARG A 74 -7.98 -22.80 -21.34
N ARG A 75 -8.70 -23.82 -20.95
CA ARG A 75 -8.26 -25.22 -21.03
C ARG A 75 -6.94 -25.47 -20.30
N VAL A 76 -6.75 -24.80 -19.18
CA VAL A 76 -5.62 -25.03 -18.27
C VAL A 76 -6.02 -26.08 -17.25
N THR A 77 -5.25 -27.16 -17.18
CA THR A 77 -5.40 -28.20 -16.15
C THR A 77 -4.35 -28.04 -15.08
N CYS A 78 -4.73 -28.12 -13.83
CA CYS A 78 -3.84 -28.09 -12.69
C CYS A 78 -4.51 -28.76 -11.48
N GLU A 79 -3.74 -29.07 -10.44
CA GLU A 79 -4.31 -29.40 -9.14
C GLU A 79 -5.16 -28.22 -8.64
N PRO A 80 -6.26 -28.48 -7.93
CA PRO A 80 -7.15 -27.43 -7.43
C PRO A 80 -6.39 -26.36 -6.66
N VAL A 81 -6.75 -25.11 -6.90
CA VAL A 81 -6.27 -23.97 -6.13
C VAL A 81 -7.25 -23.69 -5.01
N THR A 82 -6.74 -23.66 -3.78
CA THR A 82 -7.50 -23.31 -2.59
C THR A 82 -7.12 -21.90 -2.16
N ILE A 83 -8.12 -21.01 -1.95
CA ILE A 83 -7.89 -19.65 -1.47
C ILE A 83 -8.49 -19.50 -0.08
N ARG A 84 -7.76 -18.84 0.83
CA ARG A 84 -8.21 -18.62 2.20
C ARG A 84 -7.93 -17.19 2.66
N VAL A 85 -8.88 -16.60 3.35
CA VAL A 85 -8.70 -15.35 4.10
C VAL A 85 -8.31 -15.73 5.51
N VAL A 86 -7.01 -15.72 5.79
CA VAL A 86 -6.46 -16.21 7.06
C VAL A 86 -6.44 -15.15 8.16
N SER A 87 -6.63 -13.89 7.79
CA SER A 87 -6.78 -12.78 8.72
C SER A 87 -7.84 -11.82 8.17
N ASN A 88 -8.71 -11.33 9.06
CA ASN A 88 -9.76 -10.36 8.74
C ASN A 88 -10.02 -9.53 10.02
N ILE A 89 -9.29 -8.42 10.17
CA ILE A 89 -9.22 -7.65 11.42
C ILE A 89 -9.63 -6.21 11.15
N GLU A 90 -10.52 -5.69 12.00
CA GLU A 90 -10.84 -4.26 12.04
C GLU A 90 -9.76 -3.50 12.80
N THR A 91 -9.28 -2.44 12.22
CA THR A 91 -8.24 -1.58 12.77
C THR A 91 -8.37 -0.16 12.23
N LYS A 92 -7.45 0.72 12.56
CA LYS A 92 -7.47 2.10 12.10
C LYS A 92 -6.06 2.62 11.85
N THR A 93 -5.92 3.46 10.84
CA THR A 93 -4.73 4.30 10.65
C THR A 93 -5.00 5.71 11.15
N LYS A 94 -3.93 6.42 11.52
CA LYS A 94 -4.01 7.78 12.05
C LYS A 94 -3.23 8.72 11.15
N PHE A 95 -3.80 9.90 10.95
CA PHE A 95 -3.04 11.01 10.40
C PHE A 95 -1.99 11.45 11.43
N SER A 96 -0.70 11.36 11.11
CA SER A 96 0.36 11.75 12.04
C SER A 96 0.63 13.25 11.95
N ASP A 97 0.89 13.89 13.10
CA ASP A 97 1.31 15.31 13.19
C ASP A 97 2.52 15.62 12.29
N GLN A 98 3.34 14.62 11.99
CA GLN A 98 4.50 14.76 11.12
C GLN A 98 4.11 14.96 9.66
N MET A 99 3.04 14.31 9.19
CA MET A 99 2.47 14.52 7.85
C MET A 99 1.80 15.89 7.75
N GLU A 100 1.13 16.33 8.82
CA GLU A 100 0.50 17.65 8.89
C GLU A 100 1.54 18.78 8.81
N ARG A 101 2.66 18.67 9.53
CA ARG A 101 3.76 19.64 9.47
C ARG A 101 4.44 19.69 8.12
N GLN A 102 4.65 18.56 7.46
CA GLN A 102 5.20 18.50 6.10
C GLN A 102 4.24 19.11 5.08
N SER A 103 2.94 18.84 5.23
CA SER A 103 1.87 19.42 4.43
C SER A 103 1.79 20.93 4.55
N SER A 104 1.84 21.48 5.78
CA SER A 104 1.78 22.93 6.02
C SER A 104 3.03 23.68 5.58
N MET A 105 4.19 23.01 5.47
CA MET A 105 5.42 23.62 4.97
C MET A 105 5.43 23.73 3.43
N ALA A 106 4.77 22.81 2.71
CA ALA A 106 4.69 22.84 1.26
C ALA A 106 3.68 23.90 0.75
N THR A 107 2.62 24.18 1.48
CA THR A 107 1.62 25.20 1.16
C THR A 107 1.87 26.50 1.88
N LYS A 108 2.86 27.27 1.45
CA LYS A 108 3.05 28.66 1.91
C LYS A 108 1.86 29.51 1.45
N GLY A 109 0.80 29.54 2.24
CA GLY A 109 -0.33 30.43 2.00
C GLY A 109 -1.68 29.97 2.52
N ALA A 110 -1.90 28.71 2.74
CA ALA A 110 -3.18 28.20 3.26
C ALA A 110 -3.14 28.11 4.79
N THR A 111 -3.49 29.21 5.47
CA THR A 111 -3.91 29.17 6.87
C THR A 111 -5.31 28.55 6.93
N SER A 112 -5.41 27.26 6.75
CA SER A 112 -6.61 26.53 7.11
C SER A 112 -6.52 26.25 8.61
N GLY A 113 -7.30 27.01 9.39
CA GLY A 113 -7.47 26.83 10.81
C GLY A 113 -8.17 25.50 11.13
N MET A 114 -7.46 24.40 11.04
CA MET A 114 -7.83 23.19 11.75
C MET A 114 -7.27 23.31 13.17
N GLY A 115 -8.19 23.47 14.11
CA GLY A 115 -7.87 23.49 15.53
C GLY A 115 -7.07 22.22 15.90
N ALA A 116 -6.05 22.43 16.73
CA ALA A 116 -4.97 21.52 17.09
C ALA A 116 -5.37 20.20 17.78
N ASP A 117 -6.65 19.76 17.79
CA ASP A 117 -7.14 18.76 18.75
C ASP A 117 -7.83 17.51 18.16
N LYS A 118 -7.81 17.27 16.86
CA LYS A 118 -8.43 16.02 16.36
C LYS A 118 -7.49 15.26 15.44
N VAL A 119 -6.78 14.29 15.99
CA VAL A 119 -6.14 13.22 15.19
C VAL A 119 -7.23 12.56 14.35
N LYS A 120 -7.18 12.74 13.03
CA LYS A 120 -8.13 12.10 12.12
C LYS A 120 -7.77 10.61 12.03
N GLU A 121 -8.72 9.75 12.38
CA GLU A 121 -8.57 8.30 12.32
C GLU A 121 -9.36 7.77 11.13
N PHE A 122 -8.78 6.81 10.42
CA PHE A 122 -9.37 6.14 9.28
C PHE A 122 -9.55 4.65 9.61
N PRO A 123 -10.77 4.21 9.98
CA PRO A 123 -11.03 2.81 10.23
C PRO A 123 -10.95 2.02 8.93
N TYR A 124 -10.40 0.82 9.00
CA TYR A 124 -10.33 -0.09 7.88
C TYR A 124 -10.32 -1.54 8.33
N ARG A 125 -10.62 -2.43 7.40
CA ARG A 125 -10.53 -3.87 7.56
C ARG A 125 -9.28 -4.38 6.86
N SER A 126 -8.36 -4.98 7.63
CA SER A 126 -7.17 -5.63 7.10
C SER A 126 -7.45 -7.10 6.84
N LYS A 127 -7.21 -7.57 5.62
CA LYS A 127 -7.33 -8.98 5.26
C LYS A 127 -6.00 -9.52 4.73
N CYS A 128 -5.69 -10.77 5.07
CA CYS A 128 -4.62 -11.55 4.48
C CYS A 128 -5.22 -12.69 3.67
N ILE A 129 -4.93 -12.72 2.38
CA ILE A 129 -5.46 -13.68 1.41
C ILE A 129 -4.31 -14.54 0.92
N LEU A 130 -4.44 -15.86 1.09
CA LEU A 130 -3.43 -16.84 0.68
C LEU A 130 -4.01 -17.80 -0.36
N ALA A 131 -3.19 -18.19 -1.33
CA ALA A 131 -3.54 -19.20 -2.32
C ALA A 131 -2.59 -20.40 -2.23
N PHE A 132 -3.18 -21.58 -2.24
CA PHE A 132 -2.50 -22.87 -2.07
C PHE A 132 -2.74 -23.79 -3.26
N GLN A 133 -1.77 -24.65 -3.53
CA GLN A 133 -1.88 -25.73 -4.51
C GLN A 133 -1.09 -26.96 -4.01
N LYS A 134 -1.54 -28.16 -4.31
CA LYS A 134 -0.70 -29.36 -4.16
C LYS A 134 0.31 -29.42 -5.32
N VAL A 135 1.60 -29.44 -4.97
CA VAL A 135 2.72 -29.53 -5.90
C VAL A 135 3.56 -30.74 -5.48
N HIS A 136 3.66 -31.75 -6.36
CA HIS A 136 4.35 -33.01 -6.06
C HIS A 136 3.89 -33.67 -4.75
N GLY A 137 2.59 -33.60 -4.44
CA GLY A 137 2.00 -34.18 -3.23
C GLY A 137 2.14 -33.35 -1.94
N ALA A 138 2.88 -32.24 -1.97
CA ALA A 138 2.98 -31.28 -0.88
C ALA A 138 2.06 -30.09 -1.09
N GLU A 139 1.41 -29.61 -0.04
CA GLU A 139 0.65 -28.37 -0.10
C GLU A 139 1.61 -27.16 -0.01
N VAL A 140 1.49 -26.26 -0.96
CA VAL A 140 2.36 -25.09 -1.09
C VAL A 140 1.52 -23.82 -1.14
N CYS A 141 1.79 -22.87 -0.28
CA CYS A 141 1.31 -21.49 -0.42
C CYS A 141 2.15 -20.79 -1.49
N PHE A 142 1.56 -20.51 -2.65
CA PHE A 142 2.30 -19.92 -3.77
C PHE A 142 2.02 -18.44 -4.00
N PHE A 143 0.98 -17.89 -3.37
CA PHE A 143 0.59 -16.50 -3.50
C PHE A 143 0.00 -15.99 -2.19
N ALA A 144 0.34 -14.76 -1.84
CA ALA A 144 -0.19 -14.08 -0.67
C ALA A 144 -0.36 -12.60 -0.96
N MET A 145 -1.43 -11.98 -0.43
CA MET A 145 -1.61 -10.53 -0.45
C MET A 145 -2.27 -10.03 0.83
N TYR A 146 -1.86 -8.83 1.25
CA TYR A 146 -2.57 -8.04 2.25
C TYR A 146 -3.35 -6.92 1.58
N VAL A 147 -4.58 -6.73 2.03
CA VAL A 147 -5.45 -5.67 1.56
C VAL A 147 -6.01 -4.88 2.73
N GLN A 148 -6.25 -3.60 2.52
CA GLN A 148 -6.91 -2.71 3.46
C GLN A 148 -8.19 -2.19 2.80
N GLU A 149 -9.31 -2.35 3.48
CA GLU A 149 -10.63 -1.98 2.96
C GLU A 149 -11.22 -0.87 3.84
N TYR A 150 -11.32 0.32 3.27
CA TYR A 150 -11.87 1.52 3.91
C TYR A 150 -13.31 1.70 3.43
N GLY A 151 -14.28 1.41 4.30
CA GLY A 151 -15.70 1.36 3.98
C GLY A 151 -16.34 2.73 3.75
N SER A 152 -17.66 2.71 3.58
CA SER A 152 -18.47 3.92 3.41
C SER A 152 -18.58 4.77 4.69
N ASP A 153 -18.30 4.19 5.83
CA ASP A 153 -18.25 4.83 7.15
C ASP A 153 -16.88 5.48 7.46
N CYS A 154 -15.87 5.17 6.64
CA CYS A 154 -14.56 5.80 6.76
C CYS A 154 -14.62 7.25 6.27
N PRO A 155 -14.03 8.23 7.01
CA PRO A 155 -14.00 9.63 6.57
C PRO A 155 -13.23 9.84 5.27
N GLU A 156 -13.60 10.89 4.52
CA GLU A 156 -12.77 11.37 3.40
C GLU A 156 -11.37 11.77 3.88
N PRO A 157 -10.33 11.55 3.08
CA PRO A 157 -10.33 11.09 1.67
C PRO A 157 -10.32 9.57 1.49
N ASN A 158 -10.50 8.78 2.54
CA ASN A 158 -10.37 7.32 2.48
C ASN A 158 -11.68 6.57 2.18
N THR A 159 -12.81 7.25 2.11
CA THR A 159 -14.14 6.64 1.90
C THR A 159 -14.19 5.75 0.66
N ASN A 160 -14.75 4.54 0.80
CA ASN A 160 -14.96 3.56 -0.28
C ASN A 160 -13.69 3.20 -1.08
N ARG A 161 -12.55 3.02 -0.38
CA ARG A 161 -11.26 2.70 -1.00
C ARG A 161 -10.75 1.33 -0.56
N VAL A 162 -10.11 0.62 -1.49
CA VAL A 162 -9.32 -0.57 -1.18
C VAL A 162 -7.86 -0.33 -1.54
N TYR A 163 -6.96 -0.87 -0.73
CA TYR A 163 -5.52 -0.76 -0.93
C TYR A 163 -4.86 -2.14 -0.86
N ILE A 164 -4.22 -2.57 -1.96
CA ILE A 164 -3.38 -3.75 -1.99
C ILE A 164 -2.00 -3.33 -1.48
N SER A 165 -1.75 -3.60 -0.19
CA SER A 165 -0.57 -3.09 0.51
C SER A 165 0.66 -3.94 0.30
N TYR A 166 0.51 -5.27 0.35
CA TYR A 166 1.58 -6.21 0.14
C TYR A 166 1.13 -7.33 -0.78
N LEU A 167 2.02 -7.75 -1.67
CA LEU A 167 1.86 -8.92 -2.52
C LEU A 167 3.17 -9.69 -2.53
N ASP A 168 3.09 -10.98 -2.28
CA ASP A 168 4.23 -11.90 -2.35
C ASP A 168 3.85 -13.20 -3.05
N SER A 169 4.79 -13.84 -3.70
CA SER A 169 4.53 -15.07 -4.45
C SER A 169 5.76 -15.95 -4.58
N GLY A 170 5.53 -17.25 -4.55
CA GLY A 170 6.53 -18.28 -4.89
C GLY A 170 6.37 -18.81 -6.32
N ARG A 171 7.42 -19.38 -6.87
CA ARG A 171 7.39 -19.97 -8.21
C ARG A 171 6.91 -21.43 -8.22
N TYR A 172 5.93 -21.74 -7.40
CA TYR A 172 5.51 -23.12 -7.15
C TYR A 172 4.22 -23.54 -7.86
N PHE A 173 3.52 -22.62 -8.53
CA PHE A 173 2.31 -22.97 -9.25
C PHE A 173 2.62 -23.85 -10.46
N GLU A 174 1.96 -25.01 -10.55
CA GLU A 174 2.10 -25.98 -11.62
C GLU A 174 0.80 -26.13 -12.41
N SER A 175 0.92 -26.26 -13.73
CA SER A 175 -0.22 -26.38 -14.65
C SER A 175 0.19 -26.97 -15.99
N SER A 176 -0.81 -27.45 -16.75
CA SER A 176 -0.65 -27.82 -18.15
C SER A 176 -1.64 -27.01 -19.00
N PRO A 177 -1.17 -26.18 -19.96
CA PRO A 177 0.25 -25.92 -20.26
C PRO A 177 0.96 -25.16 -19.14
N GLU A 178 2.27 -25.30 -19.08
CA GLU A 178 3.11 -24.55 -18.15
C GLU A 178 3.06 -23.03 -18.39
N GLY A 179 3.57 -22.25 -17.40
CA GLY A 179 3.74 -20.79 -17.55
C GLY A 179 2.52 -19.96 -17.22
N GLN A 180 1.48 -20.53 -16.60
CA GLN A 180 0.23 -19.85 -16.28
C GLN A 180 0.28 -18.99 -15.00
N ARG A 181 1.40 -18.92 -14.27
CA ARG A 181 1.51 -18.19 -12.99
C ARG A 181 1.06 -16.72 -13.08
N THR A 182 1.57 -15.99 -14.08
CA THR A 182 1.18 -14.58 -14.26
C THR A 182 -0.31 -14.43 -14.47
N PHE A 183 -0.90 -15.33 -15.25
CA PHE A 183 -2.35 -15.35 -15.46
C PHE A 183 -3.10 -15.58 -14.14
N VAL A 184 -2.68 -16.58 -13.36
CA VAL A 184 -3.31 -16.89 -12.05
C VAL A 184 -3.21 -15.71 -11.09
N TYR A 185 -2.04 -15.08 -10.97
CA TYR A 185 -1.87 -13.91 -10.11
C TYR A 185 -2.72 -12.73 -10.56
N HIS A 186 -2.75 -12.44 -11.87
CA HIS A 186 -3.63 -11.42 -12.43
C HIS A 186 -5.10 -11.75 -12.18
N SER A 187 -5.52 -13.01 -12.36
CA SER A 187 -6.89 -13.44 -12.11
C SER A 187 -7.31 -13.20 -10.66
N ILE A 188 -6.48 -13.57 -9.68
CA ILE A 188 -6.78 -13.33 -8.26
C ILE A 188 -6.93 -11.83 -7.99
N LEU A 189 -6.01 -11.00 -8.47
CA LEU A 189 -6.05 -9.55 -8.27
C LEU A 189 -7.27 -8.90 -8.94
N ILE A 190 -7.55 -9.26 -10.19
CA ILE A 190 -8.68 -8.72 -10.95
C ILE A 190 -10.01 -9.10 -10.30
N ASN A 191 -10.15 -10.36 -9.90
CA ASN A 191 -11.38 -10.83 -9.26
C ASN A 191 -11.55 -10.24 -7.85
N TYR A 192 -10.46 -9.99 -7.10
CA TYR A 192 -10.53 -9.23 -5.86
C TYR A 192 -11.08 -7.80 -6.10
N LEU A 193 -10.58 -7.09 -7.11
CA LEU A 193 -11.10 -5.77 -7.48
C LEU A 193 -12.57 -5.84 -7.91
N GLY A 194 -12.96 -6.92 -8.62
CA GLY A 194 -14.35 -7.18 -8.98
C GLY A 194 -15.25 -7.36 -7.76
N TYR A 195 -14.84 -8.19 -6.82
CA TYR A 195 -15.54 -8.40 -5.56
C TYR A 195 -15.67 -7.11 -4.74
N ALA A 196 -14.57 -6.36 -4.62
CA ALA A 196 -14.60 -5.07 -3.94
C ALA A 196 -15.59 -4.09 -4.58
N LYS A 197 -15.64 -4.04 -5.92
CA LYS A 197 -16.62 -3.24 -6.65
C LYS A 197 -18.07 -3.66 -6.34
N GLU A 198 -18.36 -4.96 -6.28
CA GLU A 198 -19.69 -5.48 -5.94
C GLU A 198 -20.10 -5.08 -4.51
N LEU A 199 -19.14 -4.94 -3.59
CA LEU A 199 -19.37 -4.44 -2.23
C LEU A 199 -19.51 -2.91 -2.14
N GLY A 200 -19.35 -2.17 -3.25
CA GLY A 200 -19.53 -0.72 -3.30
C GLY A 200 -18.25 0.10 -3.15
N TYR A 201 -17.07 -0.52 -3.14
CA TYR A 201 -15.82 0.21 -3.20
C TYR A 201 -15.64 0.87 -4.57
N GLN A 202 -15.18 2.12 -4.56
CA GLN A 202 -15.08 2.96 -5.75
C GLN A 202 -13.65 3.14 -6.26
N TRP A 203 -12.68 3.02 -5.36
CA TRP A 203 -11.28 3.26 -5.66
C TRP A 203 -10.41 2.09 -5.22
N GLY A 204 -9.48 1.69 -6.09
CA GLY A 204 -8.46 0.70 -5.78
C GLY A 204 -7.06 1.30 -5.90
N HIS A 205 -6.20 1.01 -4.93
CA HIS A 205 -4.83 1.50 -4.87
C HIS A 205 -3.86 0.33 -4.80
N ILE A 206 -2.73 0.44 -5.52
CA ILE A 206 -1.67 -0.56 -5.53
C ILE A 206 -0.32 0.15 -5.36
N TRP A 207 0.48 -0.27 -4.40
CA TRP A 207 1.85 0.20 -4.27
C TRP A 207 2.79 -0.67 -5.09
N VAL A 208 3.44 -0.07 -6.10
CA VAL A 208 4.40 -0.78 -6.96
C VAL A 208 5.80 -0.57 -6.43
N SER A 209 6.31 -1.53 -5.66
CA SER A 209 7.68 -1.51 -5.15
C SER A 209 8.38 -2.82 -5.48
N PRO A 210 9.44 -2.80 -6.29
CA PRO A 210 10.22 -4.01 -6.54
C PRO A 210 10.94 -4.43 -5.26
N PRO A 211 10.97 -5.74 -4.93
CA PRO A 211 11.67 -6.22 -3.76
C PRO A 211 13.18 -5.99 -3.89
N LYS A 212 13.83 -5.54 -2.81
CA LYS A 212 15.28 -5.47 -2.71
C LYS A 212 15.85 -6.81 -2.24
N MET A 213 17.17 -6.94 -2.30
CA MET A 213 17.82 -8.12 -1.74
C MET A 213 17.62 -8.15 -0.23
N GLY A 214 17.08 -9.27 0.29
CA GLY A 214 16.74 -9.43 1.71
C GLY A 214 15.35 -8.93 2.10
N ASP A 215 14.55 -8.40 1.17
CA ASP A 215 13.15 -8.09 1.46
C ASP A 215 12.33 -9.38 1.44
N ASP A 216 11.76 -9.71 2.58
CA ASP A 216 10.76 -10.76 2.77
C ASP A 216 9.45 -10.07 3.16
N TYR A 217 8.53 -9.92 2.18
CA TYR A 217 7.28 -9.18 2.43
C TYR A 217 6.25 -9.97 3.23
N ILE A 218 5.99 -11.22 2.83
CA ILE A 218 5.02 -12.10 3.49
C ILE A 218 5.65 -13.46 3.74
N PHE A 219 6.34 -14.03 2.75
CA PHE A 219 7.03 -15.31 2.89
C PHE A 219 8.43 -15.09 3.49
N TYR A 220 8.73 -15.83 4.55
CA TYR A 220 10.03 -15.77 5.24
C TYR A 220 11.21 -16.12 4.34
N ALA A 221 10.99 -16.97 3.34
CA ALA A 221 12.02 -17.39 2.40
C ALA A 221 11.47 -17.53 0.98
N HIS A 222 12.30 -17.18 0.01
CA HIS A 222 12.01 -17.36 -1.41
C HIS A 222 13.04 -18.31 -2.03
N PRO A 223 12.65 -19.06 -3.10
CA PRO A 223 13.61 -19.88 -3.83
C PRO A 223 14.81 -19.05 -4.32
N GLU A 224 16.01 -19.62 -4.24
CA GLU A 224 17.26 -18.94 -4.64
C GLU A 224 17.20 -18.39 -6.09
N ALA A 225 16.52 -19.11 -6.99
CA ALA A 225 16.27 -18.66 -8.37
C ALA A 225 15.46 -17.36 -8.46
N MET A 226 14.72 -16.98 -7.42
CA MET A 226 14.01 -15.68 -7.33
C MET A 226 14.91 -14.58 -6.80
N LEU A 227 15.89 -14.92 -5.97
CA LEU A 227 16.81 -13.95 -5.38
C LEU A 227 17.80 -13.40 -6.42
N SER A 228 18.18 -14.21 -7.42
CA SER A 228 19.15 -13.86 -8.47
C SER A 228 18.55 -13.04 -9.63
N LYS A 229 17.24 -13.12 -9.87
CA LYS A 229 16.57 -12.44 -11.00
C LYS A 229 15.35 -11.66 -10.52
N ARG A 230 15.61 -10.51 -9.93
CA ARG A 230 14.54 -9.61 -9.45
C ARG A 230 13.96 -8.80 -10.60
N MET A 231 12.67 -8.55 -10.51
CA MET A 231 11.96 -7.70 -11.45
C MET A 231 12.27 -6.24 -11.12
N GLY A 232 12.86 -5.50 -12.06
CA GLY A 232 13.06 -4.06 -11.90
C GLY A 232 11.73 -3.30 -11.96
N LEU A 233 11.74 -2.05 -11.46
CA LEU A 233 10.54 -1.21 -11.33
C LEU A 233 9.72 -1.11 -12.62
N LEU A 234 10.36 -0.83 -13.74
CA LEU A 234 9.66 -0.65 -15.03
C LEU A 234 8.91 -1.92 -15.43
N LYS A 235 9.55 -3.09 -15.31
CA LYS A 235 8.91 -4.38 -15.63
C LYS A 235 7.78 -4.71 -14.65
N LEU A 236 7.94 -4.37 -13.37
CA LEU A 236 6.88 -4.57 -12.38
C LEU A 236 5.69 -3.65 -12.65
N LYS A 237 5.94 -2.40 -13.02
CA LYS A 237 4.90 -1.45 -13.42
C LYS A 237 4.13 -1.97 -14.64
N GLU A 238 4.84 -2.37 -15.70
CA GLU A 238 4.23 -2.99 -16.90
C GLU A 238 3.41 -4.24 -16.57
N TRP A 239 3.85 -5.03 -15.58
CA TRP A 239 3.12 -6.23 -15.14
C TRP A 239 1.77 -5.86 -14.51
N TYR A 240 1.72 -4.82 -13.65
CA TYR A 240 0.47 -4.33 -13.08
C TYR A 240 -0.39 -3.61 -14.13
N GLU A 241 0.19 -2.81 -15.01
CA GLU A 241 -0.54 -2.13 -16.09
C GLU A 241 -1.26 -3.15 -16.99
N LYS A 242 -0.59 -4.23 -17.39
CA LYS A 242 -1.23 -5.33 -18.14
C LYS A 242 -2.39 -5.97 -17.39
N MET A 243 -2.27 -6.13 -16.08
CA MET A 243 -3.35 -6.64 -15.23
C MET A 243 -4.52 -5.66 -15.21
N LEU A 244 -4.25 -4.35 -15.05
CA LEU A 244 -5.27 -3.31 -15.02
C LEU A 244 -5.95 -3.12 -16.38
N ASP A 245 -5.22 -3.25 -17.50
CA ASP A 245 -5.82 -3.24 -18.85
C ASP A 245 -6.82 -4.38 -19.02
N VAL A 246 -6.52 -5.58 -18.52
CA VAL A 246 -7.47 -6.70 -18.53
C VAL A 246 -8.67 -6.41 -17.64
N ALA A 247 -8.47 -5.83 -16.45
CA ALA A 247 -9.55 -5.44 -15.56
C ALA A 247 -10.47 -4.39 -16.19
N LYS A 248 -9.89 -3.42 -16.93
CA LYS A 248 -10.61 -2.41 -17.70
C LYS A 248 -11.40 -3.03 -18.86
N ALA A 249 -10.79 -3.94 -19.62
CA ALA A 249 -11.47 -4.66 -20.70
C ALA A 249 -12.65 -5.51 -20.19
N LYS A 250 -12.52 -6.10 -18.99
CA LYS A 250 -13.60 -6.81 -18.28
C LYS A 250 -14.63 -5.86 -17.64
N LYS A 251 -14.47 -4.56 -17.72
CA LYS A 251 -15.31 -3.54 -17.08
C LYS A 251 -15.36 -3.65 -15.54
N ILE A 252 -14.35 -4.24 -14.94
CA ILE A 252 -14.18 -4.31 -13.49
C ILE A 252 -13.75 -2.94 -12.98
N ILE A 253 -12.78 -2.31 -13.64
CA ILE A 253 -12.40 -0.92 -13.38
C ILE A 253 -12.78 -0.04 -14.57
N PHE A 254 -12.96 1.25 -14.32
CA PHE A 254 -13.26 2.24 -15.39
C PHE A 254 -11.97 2.72 -16.04
N ASP A 255 -11.01 3.16 -15.24
CA ASP A 255 -9.70 3.65 -15.68
C ASP A 255 -8.66 3.48 -14.57
N PHE A 256 -7.40 3.76 -14.87
CA PHE A 256 -6.32 3.79 -13.89
C PHE A 256 -5.27 4.82 -14.28
N GLN A 257 -4.60 5.39 -13.27
CA GLN A 257 -3.52 6.33 -13.48
C GLN A 257 -2.54 6.32 -12.28
N ASP A 258 -1.44 7.04 -12.43
CA ASP A 258 -0.46 7.23 -11.37
C ASP A 258 -1.00 8.19 -10.30
N MET A 259 -0.71 7.93 -9.03
CA MET A 259 -1.14 8.78 -7.92
C MET A 259 -0.62 10.22 -8.02
N LEU A 260 0.58 10.43 -8.59
CA LEU A 260 1.09 11.78 -8.80
C LEU A 260 0.25 12.54 -9.83
N GLU A 261 -0.17 11.85 -10.88
CA GLU A 261 -1.01 12.46 -11.91
C GLU A 261 -2.42 12.74 -11.37
N GLU A 262 -2.96 11.82 -10.55
CA GLU A 262 -4.26 12.00 -9.90
C GLU A 262 -4.30 13.23 -8.98
N TYR A 263 -3.23 13.45 -8.21
CA TYR A 263 -3.19 14.46 -7.16
C TYR A 263 -2.28 15.65 -7.47
N LYS A 264 -1.89 15.86 -8.75
CA LYS A 264 -1.00 16.96 -9.14
C LYS A 264 -1.55 18.37 -8.91
N ASP A 265 -2.88 18.51 -9.00
CA ASP A 265 -3.58 19.79 -8.96
C ASP A 265 -4.37 19.99 -7.65
N ILE A 266 -4.02 19.25 -6.58
CA ILE A 266 -4.70 19.38 -5.30
C ILE A 266 -4.24 20.62 -4.53
N ASP A 267 -5.17 21.24 -3.80
CA ASP A 267 -4.89 22.40 -2.95
C ASP A 267 -4.38 21.99 -1.55
N SER A 268 -4.69 20.79 -1.09
CA SER A 268 -4.35 20.33 0.26
C SER A 268 -3.90 18.86 0.27
N ALA A 269 -2.81 18.60 0.98
CA ALA A 269 -2.36 17.23 1.24
C ALA A 269 -3.37 16.42 2.08
N ALA A 270 -4.31 17.07 2.75
CA ALA A 270 -5.39 16.40 3.49
C ALA A 270 -6.40 15.70 2.56
N ASP A 271 -6.38 16.01 1.27
CA ASP A 271 -7.25 15.38 0.26
C ASP A 271 -6.63 14.10 -0.34
N ILE A 272 -5.36 13.81 0.00
CA ILE A 272 -4.69 12.59 -0.43
C ILE A 272 -5.07 11.44 0.52
N PRO A 273 -5.53 10.28 0.03
CA PRO A 273 -5.85 9.14 0.89
C PRO A 273 -4.60 8.62 1.62
N ILE A 274 -4.80 8.23 2.88
CA ILE A 274 -3.74 7.76 3.78
C ILE A 274 -4.01 6.32 4.14
N PHE A 275 -3.06 5.44 3.81
CA PHE A 275 -3.15 4.02 4.08
C PHE A 275 -2.11 3.61 5.13
N SER A 276 -2.45 2.61 5.92
CA SER A 276 -1.53 2.12 6.96
C SER A 276 -0.26 1.52 6.35
N GLY A 277 0.89 1.96 6.82
CA GLY A 277 2.20 1.44 6.38
C GLY A 277 2.73 2.05 5.08
N ASP A 278 2.07 3.04 4.49
CA ASP A 278 2.60 3.75 3.33
C ASP A 278 2.96 5.22 3.61
N HIS A 279 3.57 5.86 2.62
CA HIS A 279 4.05 7.24 2.69
C HIS A 279 3.63 8.06 1.47
N TRP A 280 2.56 7.70 0.76
CA TRP A 280 2.14 8.36 -0.47
C TRP A 280 1.88 9.83 -0.31
N ALA A 281 1.13 10.22 0.71
CA ALA A 281 0.81 11.63 0.95
C ALA A 281 2.09 12.46 1.09
N ALA A 282 3.04 12.04 1.92
CA ALA A 282 4.31 12.72 2.09
C ALA A 282 5.14 12.75 0.78
N SER A 283 5.13 11.65 0.03
CA SER A 283 5.87 11.54 -1.23
C SER A 283 5.31 12.46 -2.31
N ILE A 284 3.99 12.58 -2.43
CA ILE A 284 3.32 13.46 -3.38
C ILE A 284 3.62 14.92 -3.03
N VAL A 285 3.44 15.32 -1.77
CA VAL A 285 3.72 16.67 -1.29
C VAL A 285 5.15 17.08 -1.55
N ASN A 286 6.12 16.22 -1.27
CA ASN A 286 7.54 16.51 -1.53
C ASN A 286 7.81 16.72 -3.02
N LYS A 287 7.24 15.89 -3.89
CA LYS A 287 7.42 16.05 -5.35
C LYS A 287 6.76 17.31 -5.89
N MET A 288 5.58 17.67 -5.39
CA MET A 288 4.92 18.92 -5.76
C MET A 288 5.78 20.13 -5.37
N ALA A 289 6.35 20.13 -4.15
CA ALA A 289 7.25 21.18 -3.69
C ALA A 289 8.52 21.27 -4.56
N GLU A 290 9.09 20.14 -4.98
CA GLU A 290 10.25 20.13 -5.89
C GLU A 290 9.90 20.66 -7.30
N GLN A 291 8.71 20.35 -7.81
CA GLN A 291 8.23 20.85 -9.09
C GLN A 291 8.04 22.38 -9.05
N GLN A 292 7.32 22.86 -8.03
CA GLN A 292 7.12 24.30 -7.83
C GLN A 292 8.46 25.08 -7.76
N LYS A 293 9.42 24.53 -7.01
CA LYS A 293 10.76 25.14 -6.92
C LYS A 293 11.46 25.20 -8.26
N LYS A 294 11.40 24.15 -9.06
CA LYS A 294 11.97 24.12 -10.41
C LYS A 294 11.31 25.11 -11.35
N GLU A 295 9.99 25.27 -11.24
CA GLU A 295 9.25 26.25 -12.05
C GLU A 295 9.56 27.70 -11.62
N GLU A 296 9.72 27.95 -10.33
CA GLU A 296 10.18 29.24 -9.81
C GLU A 296 11.60 29.57 -10.30
N GLU A 297 12.53 28.61 -10.23
CA GLU A 297 13.89 28.76 -10.71
C GLU A 297 13.92 29.04 -12.22
N LYS A 298 13.08 28.38 -13.03
CA LYS A 298 12.95 28.65 -14.46
C LYS A 298 12.39 30.05 -14.73
N ARG A 299 11.32 30.45 -14.04
CA ARG A 299 10.75 31.81 -14.18
C ARG A 299 11.76 32.89 -13.81
N ASP A 300 12.52 32.66 -12.76
CA ASP A 300 13.58 33.58 -12.32
C ASP A 300 14.76 33.66 -13.31
N ALA A 301 15.05 32.56 -14.00
CA ALA A 301 16.08 32.51 -15.05
C ALA A 301 15.62 33.20 -16.35
N GLU A 302 14.35 33.09 -16.68
CA GLU A 302 13.73 33.71 -17.88
C GLU A 302 13.45 35.20 -17.69
N ASN A 303 13.28 35.70 -16.43
CA ASN A 303 13.02 37.11 -16.10
C ASN A 303 13.96 37.65 -15.01
N PRO A 304 15.27 37.83 -15.30
CA PRO A 304 16.25 38.27 -14.30
C PRO A 304 16.03 39.70 -13.81
N ASP A 305 15.26 40.53 -14.52
CA ASP A 305 15.02 41.94 -14.17
C ASP A 305 13.93 42.15 -13.10
N GLN A 306 13.13 41.16 -12.75
CA GLN A 306 12.14 41.27 -11.66
C GLN A 306 12.74 41.18 -10.25
N LYS A 307 13.97 40.69 -10.10
CA LYS A 307 14.68 40.62 -8.80
C LYS A 307 15.18 41.95 -8.25
N LYS A 308 15.08 43.07 -9.01
CA LYS A 308 15.64 44.39 -8.63
C LYS A 308 14.64 45.43 -8.09
N LYS A 309 13.54 45.04 -7.44
CA LYS A 309 12.80 46.02 -6.62
C LYS A 309 13.21 45.85 -5.15
N PRO A 310 14.04 46.73 -4.59
CA PRO A 310 14.28 46.73 -3.17
C PRO A 310 12.98 47.20 -2.47
N THR A 311 12.45 46.35 -1.63
CA THR A 311 11.43 46.72 -0.68
C THR A 311 11.91 47.91 0.12
N GLY A 312 11.13 48.99 0.07
CA GLY A 312 11.47 50.32 0.59
C GLY A 312 12.00 50.32 2.02
N LYS A 313 12.95 51.19 2.26
CA LYS A 313 13.44 51.58 3.59
C LYS A 313 12.26 51.85 4.54
N PRO A 314 12.33 51.39 5.78
CA PRO A 314 11.37 51.82 6.80
C PRO A 314 11.52 53.34 7.03
N PRO A 315 10.43 54.05 7.24
CA PRO A 315 10.48 55.51 7.49
C PRO A 315 11.29 55.80 8.77
N SER A 316 12.23 56.74 8.63
CA SER A 316 13.08 57.20 9.71
C SER A 316 12.24 57.75 10.89
N ALA A 317 12.55 57.26 12.08
CA ALA A 317 11.98 57.75 13.32
C ALA A 317 12.19 59.26 13.50
N PHE A 318 11.14 59.98 13.70
CA PHE A 318 11.13 61.38 14.13
C PHE A 318 11.85 61.48 15.47
N LYS A 319 12.95 62.27 15.50
CA LYS A 319 13.56 62.75 16.74
C LYS A 319 12.70 63.86 17.30
N ASN A 320 11.99 63.61 18.40
CA ASN A 320 11.39 64.65 19.20
C ASN A 320 12.44 65.25 20.16
N ASN A 321 12.84 66.49 19.86
CA ASN A 321 13.59 67.32 20.78
C ASN A 321 12.62 67.77 21.85
N GLY A 322 12.74 67.24 23.04
CA GLY A 322 12.05 67.72 24.22
C GLY A 322 12.78 68.94 24.80
N SER A 323 12.14 70.10 24.80
CA SER A 323 12.53 71.28 25.53
C SER A 323 12.01 71.17 26.94
N SER A 324 12.91 71.35 27.90
CA SER A 324 12.65 71.45 29.31
C SER A 324 11.88 72.78 29.67
N HIS A 325 10.86 72.71 30.51
CA HIS A 325 10.47 73.81 31.34
C HIS A 325 10.17 73.36 32.76
N ARG A 326 10.92 73.96 33.69
CA ARG A 326 10.67 73.97 35.15
C ARG A 326 9.47 74.83 35.42
N GLY A 327 8.75 74.53 36.48
CA GLY A 327 7.76 75.41 37.12
C GLY A 327 7.09 74.72 38.27
N ALA A 328 7.42 75.08 39.36
CA ALA A 328 7.06 75.06 40.73
C ALA A 328 5.54 75.20 40.99
N GLY A 329 5.06 74.58 42.02
CA GLY A 329 3.74 74.62 42.61
C GLY A 329 3.44 73.40 43.44
#